data_4c7fd1787ceba71df8ff1bb23c6990c9
#
_entry.id   4c7fd1787ceba71df8ff1bb23c6990c9
#
_cell.length_a   1.000
_cell.length_b   1.000
_cell.length_c   1.000
_cell.angle_alpha   90.00
_cell.angle_beta   90.00
_cell.angle_gamma   90.00
#
_symmetry.space_group_name_H-M   'P 1'
#
loop_
_entity.id
_entity.type
_entity.pdbx_description
1 polymer ?
#
loop_
_entity_poly.entity_id
_entity_poly.type
_entity_poly.pdbx_seq_one_letter_code
_entity_poly.pdbx_strand_id
1 'polypeptide(L)'
;MAGENLIFDSDGTARPALTASYNPHMHNAGLRESPRAPMSRARRLAAVCAFVLLGCLGAIAAKEFAMPTAQPARTYPAHDEHPTEKVAIAVDPYDVEDKASIFSVNYRDNGYMPVFFVITNDGDQPVSLVGMKAQLNTKDRSKLFPATMDDLLRRLSHPSRNDGPPLPIPLPKKEIKGGVNRKTWDEIEQAQFGAKAVEPHSTARGFLFFDIADISNPLAGANFYLMGVRDAKGNELMYFEIPMEKYLSAPEAKRP
;
A
#
# COMPACT_ATOMS: atom_id res chain seq x y z
N MET A 1 61.04 -51.07 12.67
CA MET A 1 59.83 -50.81 13.50
C MET A 1 58.79 -50.12 12.60
N ALA A 2 57.85 -50.86 12.13
CA ALA A 2 56.77 -50.31 11.26
C ALA A 2 55.60 -49.91 12.13
N GLY A 3 55.27 -48.64 12.11
CA GLY A 3 54.06 -48.12 12.82
C GLY A 3 52.83 -48.33 12.02
N GLU A 4 51.89 -49.12 12.52
CA GLU A 4 50.54 -49.26 11.96
C GLU A 4 49.71 -48.05 12.27
N ASN A 5 49.24 -47.34 11.21
CA ASN A 5 48.26 -46.28 11.34
C ASN A 5 46.85 -46.89 11.42
N LEU A 6 46.27 -46.83 12.61
CA LEU A 6 44.87 -47.20 12.86
C LEU A 6 44.00 -45.94 12.77
N ILE A 7 42.92 -46.00 11.99
CA ILE A 7 41.88 -44.95 11.94
C ILE A 7 40.72 -45.42 12.83
N PHE A 8 40.32 -44.59 13.80
CA PHE A 8 39.18 -44.87 14.70
C PHE A 8 37.92 -44.20 14.14
N ASP A 9 36.84 -44.94 14.09
CA ASP A 9 35.50 -44.44 13.79
C ASP A 9 34.81 -43.95 15.08
N SER A 10 33.81 -43.15 14.97
CA SER A 10 33.10 -42.51 16.10
C SER A 10 32.53 -43.48 17.16
N ASP A 11 32.54 -44.77 16.88
CA ASP A 11 32.03 -45.83 17.76
C ASP A 11 33.15 -46.62 18.46
N GLY A 12 34.41 -46.19 18.36
CA GLY A 12 35.51 -46.78 19.09
C GLY A 12 35.99 -48.17 18.59
N THR A 13 35.57 -48.63 17.42
CA THR A 13 36.01 -49.92 16.82
C THR A 13 37.12 -49.66 15.78
N ALA A 14 38.27 -50.37 16.02
CA ALA A 14 39.43 -50.32 15.12
C ALA A 14 39.22 -51.21 13.89
N ARG A 15 39.41 -50.68 12.71
CA ARG A 15 39.42 -51.44 11.48
C ARG A 15 40.78 -51.31 10.78
N PRO A 16 41.32 -52.41 10.18
CA PRO A 16 42.59 -52.34 9.45
C PRO A 16 42.41 -51.56 8.14
N ALA A 17 43.34 -50.70 7.81
CA ALA A 17 43.38 -49.96 6.55
C ALA A 17 43.64 -50.91 5.38
N LEU A 18 42.69 -51.02 4.45
CA LEU A 18 42.87 -51.72 3.20
C LEU A 18 43.85 -50.96 2.31
N THR A 19 45.05 -51.48 2.12
CA THR A 19 46.00 -51.02 1.15
C THR A 19 45.54 -51.39 -0.24
N ALA A 20 45.04 -50.38 -0.99
CA ALA A 20 44.74 -50.55 -2.40
C ALA A 20 46.05 -50.68 -3.20
N SER A 21 46.29 -51.89 -3.78
CA SER A 21 47.37 -52.16 -4.69
C SER A 21 47.18 -51.33 -5.98
N TYR A 22 48.09 -50.38 -6.22
CA TYR A 22 48.14 -49.63 -7.47
C TYR A 22 48.63 -50.47 -8.62
N ASN A 23 47.78 -50.72 -9.62
CA ASN A 23 48.11 -51.43 -10.82
C ASN A 23 48.32 -50.45 -11.98
N PRO A 24 49.53 -50.25 -12.54
CA PRO A 24 49.83 -49.18 -13.51
C PRO A 24 49.50 -49.53 -14.98
N HIS A 25 48.73 -50.56 -15.24
CA HIS A 25 48.36 -50.98 -16.61
C HIS A 25 46.83 -50.99 -16.81
N MET A 26 46.19 -49.84 -16.76
CA MET A 26 44.88 -49.67 -17.39
C MET A 26 44.91 -48.53 -18.39
N HIS A 27 44.71 -48.95 -19.61
CA HIS A 27 44.61 -48.20 -20.83
C HIS A 27 43.77 -46.96 -20.74
N ASN A 28 44.27 -45.93 -21.31
CA ASN A 28 43.67 -44.69 -21.71
C ASN A 28 42.36 -44.96 -22.52
N ALA A 29 41.24 -45.11 -21.86
CA ALA A 29 39.94 -45.17 -22.50
C ALA A 29 39.53 -43.72 -22.76
N GLY A 30 39.83 -43.22 -23.97
CA GLY A 30 39.45 -41.93 -24.47
C GLY A 30 37.93 -41.71 -24.23
N LEU A 31 37.62 -40.72 -23.47
CA LEU A 31 36.28 -40.13 -23.37
C LEU A 31 35.89 -39.71 -24.79
N ARG A 32 35.15 -40.56 -25.50
CA ARG A 32 34.45 -40.17 -26.72
C ARG A 32 33.44 -39.09 -26.33
N GLU A 33 33.83 -37.81 -26.51
CA GLU A 33 32.85 -36.76 -26.58
C GLU A 33 31.88 -37.09 -27.73
N SER A 34 30.66 -37.45 -27.38
CA SER A 34 29.59 -37.61 -28.37
C SER A 34 29.37 -36.23 -29.03
N PRO A 35 29.43 -36.13 -30.38
CA PRO A 35 29.14 -34.88 -31.05
C PRO A 35 27.69 -34.49 -30.72
N ARG A 36 27.54 -33.32 -30.02
CA ARG A 36 26.22 -32.74 -29.79
C ARG A 36 25.60 -32.44 -31.15
N ALA A 37 24.62 -33.21 -31.54
CA ALA A 37 23.87 -32.97 -32.77
C ALA A 37 23.36 -31.55 -32.82
N PRO A 38 23.52 -30.79 -33.92
CA PRO A 38 23.02 -29.44 -34.03
C PRO A 38 21.49 -29.46 -33.87
N MET A 39 20.99 -28.72 -32.88
CA MET A 39 19.56 -28.60 -32.62
C MET A 39 18.87 -28.13 -33.92
N SER A 40 17.88 -28.88 -34.38
CA SER A 40 17.10 -28.53 -35.57
C SER A 40 16.48 -27.11 -35.41
N ARG A 41 16.33 -26.40 -36.53
CA ARG A 41 15.72 -25.04 -36.53
C ARG A 41 14.37 -25.02 -35.80
N ALA A 42 13.60 -26.09 -35.92
CA ALA A 42 12.32 -26.25 -35.22
C ALA A 42 12.47 -26.31 -33.68
N ARG A 43 13.50 -27.00 -33.16
CA ARG A 43 13.77 -27.03 -31.70
C ARG A 43 14.28 -25.68 -31.17
N ARG A 44 15.03 -24.91 -31.97
CA ARG A 44 15.47 -23.56 -31.59
C ARG A 44 14.29 -22.57 -31.57
N LEU A 45 13.38 -22.65 -32.55
CA LEU A 45 12.15 -21.87 -32.57
C LEU A 45 11.24 -22.22 -31.40
N ALA A 46 11.05 -23.49 -31.08
CA ALA A 46 10.26 -23.93 -29.93
C ALA A 46 10.84 -23.45 -28.59
N ALA A 47 12.18 -23.45 -28.44
CA ALA A 47 12.84 -22.93 -27.25
C ALA A 47 12.68 -21.42 -27.09
N VAL A 48 12.79 -20.66 -28.20
CA VAL A 48 12.56 -19.19 -28.20
C VAL A 48 11.11 -18.88 -27.89
N CYS A 49 10.16 -19.58 -28.49
CA CYS A 49 8.73 -19.39 -28.17
C CYS A 49 8.39 -19.74 -26.71
N ALA A 50 9.00 -20.78 -26.15
CA ALA A 50 8.84 -21.15 -24.74
C ALA A 50 9.44 -20.07 -23.81
N PHE A 51 10.58 -19.48 -24.16
CA PHE A 51 11.20 -18.40 -23.39
C PHE A 51 10.39 -17.10 -23.45
N VAL A 52 9.80 -16.76 -24.60
CA VAL A 52 8.91 -15.60 -24.77
C VAL A 52 7.61 -15.81 -24.01
N LEU A 53 7.03 -17.00 -24.04
CA LEU A 53 5.83 -17.34 -23.27
C LEU A 53 6.08 -17.31 -21.75
N LEU A 54 7.25 -17.80 -21.28
CA LEU A 54 7.62 -17.70 -19.86
C LEU A 54 7.88 -16.24 -19.43
N GLY A 55 8.39 -15.40 -20.31
CA GLY A 55 8.62 -13.96 -20.05
C GLY A 55 7.32 -13.16 -19.96
N CYS A 56 6.24 -13.59 -20.62
CA CYS A 56 4.93 -12.92 -20.55
C CYS A 56 4.10 -13.31 -19.33
N LEU A 57 4.42 -14.39 -18.62
CA LEU A 57 3.73 -14.79 -17.40
C LEU A 57 4.19 -14.05 -16.14
N GLY A 58 5.15 -13.14 -16.25
CA GLY A 58 5.85 -12.54 -15.12
C GLY A 58 5.33 -11.21 -14.59
N ALA A 59 4.15 -10.69 -14.98
CA ALA A 59 3.80 -9.34 -14.57
C ALA A 59 2.31 -9.05 -14.34
N ILE A 60 1.57 -9.97 -13.75
CA ILE A 60 0.33 -9.59 -13.05
C ILE A 60 0.57 -9.75 -11.55
N ALA A 61 1.59 -9.08 -11.05
CA ALA A 61 1.66 -8.78 -9.63
C ALA A 61 0.52 -7.80 -9.36
N ALA A 62 -0.53 -8.25 -8.70
CA ALA A 62 -1.58 -7.34 -8.24
C ALA A 62 -0.90 -6.26 -7.40
N LYS A 63 -1.02 -4.99 -7.84
CA LYS A 63 -0.42 -3.83 -7.19
C LYS A 63 -0.81 -3.85 -5.71
N GLU A 64 0.16 -3.94 -4.84
CA GLU A 64 -0.03 -3.87 -3.40
C GLU A 64 -0.07 -2.38 -3.01
N PHE A 65 -0.97 -2.02 -2.08
CA PHE A 65 -1.05 -0.65 -1.60
C PHE A 65 0.28 -0.24 -0.94
N ALA A 66 0.77 0.93 -1.31
CA ALA A 66 1.93 1.55 -0.67
C ALA A 66 1.55 2.96 -0.24
N MET A 67 1.69 3.22 1.06
CA MET A 67 1.43 4.55 1.63
C MET A 67 2.35 5.59 0.98
N PRO A 68 1.84 6.69 0.43
CA PRO A 68 2.65 7.76 -0.13
C PRO A 68 3.62 8.34 0.90
N THR A 69 4.81 8.74 0.45
CA THR A 69 5.78 9.44 1.30
C THR A 69 5.28 10.86 1.55
N ALA A 70 5.09 11.23 2.82
CA ALA A 70 4.72 12.60 3.16
C ALA A 70 5.93 13.53 3.10
N GLN A 71 5.71 14.70 2.53
CA GLN A 71 6.56 15.87 2.69
C GLN A 71 6.06 16.68 3.90
N PRO A 72 6.84 17.65 4.42
CA PRO A 72 6.34 18.57 5.44
C PRO A 72 5.05 19.27 4.98
N ALA A 73 4.06 19.39 5.87
CA ALA A 73 2.70 19.85 5.52
C ALA A 73 2.69 21.18 4.76
N ARG A 74 3.57 22.12 5.11
CA ARG A 74 3.70 23.43 4.46
C ARG A 74 4.10 23.39 2.97
N THR A 75 4.58 22.26 2.48
CA THR A 75 4.97 22.11 1.06
C THR A 75 3.79 21.79 0.14
N TYR A 76 2.68 21.37 0.72
CA TYR A 76 1.47 21.06 -0.04
C TYR A 76 0.71 22.34 -0.41
N PRO A 77 0.05 22.40 -1.57
CA PRO A 77 -0.75 23.55 -1.96
C PRO A 77 -1.86 23.89 -0.96
N ALA A 78 -2.61 22.87 -0.55
CA ALA A 78 -3.69 23.01 0.43
C ALA A 78 -3.18 22.71 1.84
N HIS A 79 -2.68 23.72 2.50
CA HIS A 79 -2.17 23.64 3.87
C HIS A 79 -2.62 24.84 4.68
N ASP A 80 -2.53 24.68 5.99
CA ASP A 80 -2.65 25.73 7.00
C ASP A 80 -1.59 25.51 8.08
N GLU A 81 -1.08 26.59 8.66
CA GLU A 81 -0.03 26.53 9.66
C GLU A 81 -0.26 27.50 10.81
N HIS A 82 0.11 27.08 11.99
CA HIS A 82 0.15 27.90 13.19
C HIS A 82 1.62 28.13 13.60
N PRO A 83 2.23 29.25 13.18
CA PRO A 83 3.64 29.50 13.39
C PRO A 83 4.04 29.58 14.87
N THR A 84 3.14 30.04 15.74
CA THR A 84 3.37 30.13 17.20
C THR A 84 3.51 28.76 17.83
N GLU A 85 2.65 27.82 17.45
CA GLU A 85 2.63 26.45 17.92
C GLU A 85 3.59 25.56 17.13
N LYS A 86 4.11 26.07 16.00
CA LYS A 86 4.99 25.34 15.06
C LYS A 86 4.34 24.07 14.52
N VAL A 87 3.03 24.10 14.30
CA VAL A 87 2.25 22.98 13.75
C VAL A 87 1.68 23.40 12.42
N ALA A 88 1.81 22.54 11.43
CA ALA A 88 1.21 22.69 10.11
C ALA A 88 0.41 21.45 9.72
N ILE A 89 -0.70 21.64 9.01
CA ILE A 89 -1.48 20.57 8.43
C ILE A 89 -1.62 20.74 6.93
N ALA A 90 -1.80 19.65 6.21
CA ALA A 90 -2.10 19.66 4.79
C ALA A 90 -3.10 18.60 4.43
N VAL A 91 -3.84 18.85 3.35
CA VAL A 91 -4.73 17.88 2.73
C VAL A 91 -4.45 17.81 1.24
N ASP A 92 -4.43 16.59 0.73
CA ASP A 92 -4.22 16.30 -0.69
C ASP A 92 -5.27 15.28 -1.15
N PRO A 93 -6.38 15.72 -1.77
CA PRO A 93 -7.42 14.83 -2.26
C PRO A 93 -6.94 13.89 -3.35
N TYR A 94 -7.37 12.62 -3.28
CA TYR A 94 -7.15 11.59 -4.28
C TYR A 94 -8.43 11.44 -5.11
N ASP A 95 -8.85 12.55 -5.71
CA ASP A 95 -10.09 12.71 -6.46
C ASP A 95 -9.95 12.42 -7.96
N VAL A 96 -8.71 12.31 -8.46
CA VAL A 96 -8.39 11.97 -9.86
C VAL A 96 -7.90 10.53 -9.96
N GLU A 97 -8.16 9.89 -11.11
CA GLU A 97 -7.89 8.46 -11.34
C GLU A 97 -6.41 8.10 -11.17
N ASP A 98 -5.52 8.93 -11.71
CA ASP A 98 -4.06 8.70 -11.62
C ASP A 98 -3.59 8.62 -10.18
N LYS A 99 -4.01 9.55 -9.31
CA LYS A 99 -3.69 9.53 -7.88
C LYS A 99 -4.35 8.35 -7.17
N ALA A 100 -5.62 8.10 -7.45
CA ALA A 100 -6.39 7.01 -6.85
C ALA A 100 -5.87 5.63 -7.27
N SER A 101 -5.07 5.54 -8.32
CA SER A 101 -4.49 4.29 -8.83
C SER A 101 -3.58 3.54 -7.85
N ILE A 102 -3.17 4.17 -6.73
CA ILE A 102 -2.40 3.50 -5.67
C ILE A 102 -3.25 2.48 -4.90
N PHE A 103 -4.57 2.66 -4.90
CA PHE A 103 -5.50 1.77 -4.21
C PHE A 103 -5.88 0.57 -5.10
N SER A 104 -6.15 -0.57 -4.47
CA SER A 104 -6.73 -1.73 -5.15
C SER A 104 -8.27 -1.61 -5.28
N VAL A 105 -8.86 -0.76 -4.47
CA VAL A 105 -10.30 -0.47 -4.43
C VAL A 105 -10.58 0.86 -5.11
N ASN A 106 -11.56 0.91 -5.99
CA ASN A 106 -12.08 2.19 -6.48
C ASN A 106 -13.04 2.78 -5.42
N TYR A 107 -12.49 3.61 -4.53
CA TYR A 107 -13.27 4.24 -3.47
C TYR A 107 -14.32 5.19 -4.02
N ARG A 108 -14.04 5.89 -5.12
CA ARG A 108 -14.97 6.85 -5.74
C ARG A 108 -16.25 6.18 -6.23
N ASP A 109 -16.14 5.03 -6.89
CA ASP A 109 -17.31 4.26 -7.36
C ASP A 109 -18.15 3.74 -6.18
N ASN A 110 -17.54 3.64 -5.01
CA ASN A 110 -18.19 3.28 -3.76
C ASN A 110 -18.64 4.50 -2.94
N GLY A 111 -18.61 5.71 -3.52
CA GLY A 111 -19.07 6.94 -2.89
C GLY A 111 -18.12 7.52 -1.84
N TYR A 112 -16.85 7.14 -1.86
CA TYR A 112 -15.85 7.70 -0.96
C TYR A 112 -14.77 8.47 -1.70
N MET A 113 -14.29 9.55 -1.07
CA MET A 113 -13.12 10.30 -1.51
C MET A 113 -12.01 10.16 -0.48
N PRO A 114 -10.89 9.46 -0.84
CA PRO A 114 -9.71 9.46 -0.01
C PRO A 114 -9.04 10.83 -0.04
N VAL A 115 -8.68 11.36 1.11
CA VAL A 115 -7.92 12.61 1.27
C VAL A 115 -6.65 12.29 2.05
N PHE A 116 -5.50 12.43 1.42
CA PHE A 116 -4.22 12.28 2.10
C PHE A 116 -4.04 13.43 3.07
N PHE A 117 -3.99 13.12 4.34
CA PHE A 117 -3.84 14.06 5.44
C PHE A 117 -2.43 13.98 6.00
N VAL A 118 -1.81 15.14 6.16
CA VAL A 118 -0.45 15.29 6.68
C VAL A 118 -0.47 16.30 7.80
N ILE A 119 0.20 16.01 8.90
CA ILE A 119 0.43 16.94 10.01
C ILE A 119 1.90 16.91 10.39
N THR A 120 2.51 18.10 10.43
CA THR A 120 3.92 18.29 10.78
C THR A 120 4.02 19.10 12.07
N ASN A 121 4.80 18.59 13.00
CA ASN A 121 5.17 19.29 14.23
C ASN A 121 6.65 19.68 14.16
N ASP A 122 6.90 20.96 13.95
CA ASP A 122 8.26 21.55 13.97
C ASP A 122 8.64 22.08 15.37
N GLY A 123 7.76 21.89 16.35
CA GLY A 123 7.98 22.26 17.75
C GLY A 123 8.87 21.27 18.50
N ASP A 124 9.28 21.66 19.69
CA ASP A 124 10.15 20.88 20.58
C ASP A 124 9.37 20.00 21.58
N GLN A 125 8.03 20.04 21.49
CA GLN A 125 7.13 19.25 22.34
C GLN A 125 6.16 18.44 21.48
N PRO A 126 5.72 17.27 21.92
CA PRO A 126 4.75 16.46 21.19
C PRO A 126 3.39 17.16 21.13
N VAL A 127 2.66 16.90 20.05
CA VAL A 127 1.30 17.38 19.84
C VAL A 127 0.35 16.19 19.89
N SER A 128 -0.68 16.28 20.73
CA SER A 128 -1.68 15.21 20.88
C SER A 128 -2.80 15.37 19.87
N LEU A 129 -3.17 14.26 19.23
CA LEU A 129 -4.28 14.16 18.28
C LEU A 129 -5.47 13.37 18.87
N VAL A 130 -5.40 13.04 20.17
CA VAL A 130 -6.48 12.34 20.85
C VAL A 130 -7.71 13.24 20.93
N GLY A 131 -8.79 12.83 20.29
CA GLY A 131 -10.02 13.62 20.21
C GLY A 131 -10.04 14.66 19.09
N MET A 132 -9.03 14.66 18.18
CA MET A 132 -9.10 15.49 16.98
C MET A 132 -10.33 15.14 16.14
N LYS A 133 -10.89 16.16 15.49
CA LYS A 133 -12.05 16.05 14.60
C LYS A 133 -11.73 16.74 13.28
N ALA A 134 -11.64 15.92 12.22
CA ALA A 134 -11.56 16.42 10.86
C ALA A 134 -12.97 16.55 10.28
N GLN A 135 -13.19 17.58 9.46
CA GLN A 135 -14.48 17.87 8.85
C GLN A 135 -14.26 18.55 7.51
N LEU A 136 -14.97 18.11 6.48
CA LEU A 136 -15.03 18.80 5.19
C LEU A 136 -16.41 19.44 5.06
N ASN A 137 -16.46 20.77 5.00
CA ASN A 137 -17.68 21.52 4.77
C ASN A 137 -17.79 21.84 3.30
N THR A 138 -18.83 21.33 2.63
CA THR A 138 -19.08 21.60 1.22
C THR A 138 -19.67 22.99 1.02
N LYS A 139 -19.70 23.48 -0.22
CA LYS A 139 -20.35 24.75 -0.60
C LYS A 139 -21.80 24.84 -0.12
N ASP A 140 -22.53 23.71 -0.16
CA ASP A 140 -23.92 23.62 0.27
C ASP A 140 -24.08 23.48 1.80
N ARG A 141 -22.99 23.72 2.55
CA ARG A 141 -22.92 23.63 4.01
C ARG A 141 -23.15 22.22 4.58
N SER A 142 -23.08 21.17 3.76
CA SER A 142 -23.05 19.81 4.25
C SER A 142 -21.72 19.57 4.98
N LYS A 143 -21.81 18.92 6.14
CA LYS A 143 -20.66 18.59 6.98
C LYS A 143 -20.32 17.14 6.82
N LEU A 144 -19.22 16.86 6.17
CA LEU A 144 -18.73 15.50 5.96
C LEU A 144 -17.66 15.19 7.00
N PHE A 145 -17.79 14.04 7.65
CA PHE A 145 -16.80 13.52 8.59
C PHE A 145 -16.09 12.31 7.98
N PRO A 146 -14.85 12.05 8.36
CA PRO A 146 -14.17 10.86 7.92
C PRO A 146 -14.95 9.59 8.33
N ALA A 147 -15.13 8.70 7.38
CA ALA A 147 -15.74 7.39 7.60
C ALA A 147 -14.83 6.55 8.51
N THR A 148 -15.46 5.78 9.38
CA THR A 148 -14.74 4.78 10.17
C THR A 148 -14.38 3.57 9.31
N MET A 149 -13.44 2.74 9.80
CA MET A 149 -13.12 1.47 9.15
C MET A 149 -14.36 0.59 8.95
N ASP A 150 -15.23 0.54 9.95
CA ASP A 150 -16.49 -0.24 9.88
C ASP A 150 -17.43 0.29 8.80
N ASP A 151 -17.52 1.61 8.62
CA ASP A 151 -18.35 2.22 7.57
C ASP A 151 -17.82 1.85 6.18
N LEU A 152 -16.50 1.94 5.98
CA LEU A 152 -15.84 1.55 4.74
C LEU A 152 -16.08 0.07 4.43
N LEU A 153 -15.80 -0.81 5.39
CA LEU A 153 -15.96 -2.25 5.23
C LEU A 153 -17.44 -2.61 4.94
N ARG A 154 -18.38 -1.99 5.63
CA ARG A 154 -19.82 -2.23 5.42
C ARG A 154 -20.24 -1.85 4.01
N ARG A 155 -19.85 -0.67 3.50
CA ARG A 155 -20.21 -0.24 2.15
C ARG A 155 -19.54 -1.07 1.07
N LEU A 156 -18.25 -1.39 1.22
CA LEU A 156 -17.51 -2.22 0.28
C LEU A 156 -17.98 -3.68 0.27
N SER A 157 -18.54 -4.17 1.38
CA SER A 157 -19.15 -5.51 1.43
C SER A 157 -20.49 -5.57 0.70
N HIS A 158 -21.18 -4.44 0.64
CA HIS A 158 -22.50 -4.33 0.02
C HIS A 158 -22.46 -3.17 -0.99
N PRO A 159 -21.73 -3.30 -2.10
CA PRO A 159 -21.76 -2.27 -3.12
C PRO A 159 -23.21 -2.05 -3.52
N SER A 160 -23.67 -0.80 -3.44
CA SER A 160 -25.01 -0.42 -3.84
C SER A 160 -25.26 -0.97 -5.24
N ARG A 161 -26.12 -1.99 -5.36
CA ARG A 161 -26.63 -2.37 -6.65
C ARG A 161 -27.28 -1.11 -7.20
N ASN A 162 -26.79 -0.64 -8.36
CA ASN A 162 -27.68 0.09 -9.26
C ASN A 162 -28.80 -0.89 -9.57
N ASP A 163 -29.86 -0.84 -8.79
CA ASP A 163 -31.07 -1.59 -9.03
C ASP A 163 -31.67 -1.00 -10.32
N GLY A 164 -31.20 -1.56 -11.45
CA GLY A 164 -31.93 -1.41 -12.70
C GLY A 164 -33.38 -1.84 -12.46
N PRO A 165 -34.34 -1.40 -13.27
CA PRO A 165 -35.74 -1.73 -13.07
C PRO A 165 -35.89 -3.24 -12.84
N PRO A 166 -36.68 -3.69 -11.85
CA PRO A 166 -36.79 -5.08 -11.48
C PRO A 166 -37.17 -5.91 -12.70
N LEU A 167 -36.26 -6.82 -13.10
CA LEU A 167 -36.57 -7.76 -14.18
C LEU A 167 -37.71 -8.67 -13.72
N PRO A 168 -38.73 -8.88 -14.55
CA PRO A 168 -39.92 -9.66 -14.19
C PRO A 168 -39.65 -11.17 -14.06
N ILE A 169 -38.39 -11.60 -14.12
CA ILE A 169 -38.00 -13.01 -14.03
C ILE A 169 -37.32 -13.23 -12.67
N PRO A 170 -37.82 -14.13 -11.79
CA PRO A 170 -37.15 -14.47 -10.55
C PRO A 170 -35.89 -15.31 -10.86
N LEU A 171 -34.78 -14.64 -11.05
CA LEU A 171 -33.48 -15.31 -11.07
C LEU A 171 -33.14 -15.75 -9.65
N PRO A 172 -32.58 -16.97 -9.47
CA PRO A 172 -32.14 -17.42 -8.16
C PRO A 172 -31.12 -16.41 -7.63
N LYS A 173 -31.42 -15.77 -6.49
CA LYS A 173 -30.53 -14.88 -5.78
C LYS A 173 -29.29 -15.67 -5.42
N LYS A 174 -28.21 -15.50 -6.16
CA LYS A 174 -26.90 -15.96 -5.73
C LYS A 174 -26.57 -15.17 -4.48
N GLU A 175 -26.65 -15.79 -3.32
CA GLU A 175 -26.12 -15.20 -2.09
C GLU A 175 -24.64 -14.95 -2.32
N ILE A 176 -24.31 -13.71 -2.67
CA ILE A 176 -22.93 -13.24 -2.60
C ILE A 176 -22.69 -13.15 -1.11
N LYS A 177 -21.95 -14.10 -0.53
CA LYS A 177 -21.40 -13.98 0.81
C LYS A 177 -20.54 -12.73 0.79
N GLY A 178 -21.15 -11.59 1.17
CA GLY A 178 -20.52 -10.28 1.19
C GLY A 178 -19.50 -10.23 2.31
N GLY A 179 -18.25 -10.46 1.97
CA GLY A 179 -17.12 -10.13 2.83
C GLY A 179 -16.12 -9.35 2.00
N VAL A 180 -15.60 -8.27 2.55
CA VAL A 180 -14.42 -7.61 2.01
C VAL A 180 -13.29 -8.64 2.02
N ASN A 181 -12.54 -8.78 0.93
CA ASN A 181 -11.43 -9.71 0.91
C ASN A 181 -10.32 -9.21 1.86
N ARG A 182 -9.46 -10.13 2.32
CA ARG A 182 -8.38 -9.83 3.26
C ARG A 182 -7.48 -8.68 2.78
N LYS A 183 -7.18 -8.65 1.48
CA LYS A 183 -6.34 -7.64 0.87
C LYS A 183 -6.94 -6.23 0.99
N THR A 184 -8.24 -6.08 0.73
CA THR A 184 -8.95 -4.80 0.88
C THR A 184 -8.99 -4.36 2.36
N TRP A 185 -9.15 -5.31 3.26
CA TRP A 185 -9.13 -5.03 4.69
C TRP A 185 -7.75 -4.50 5.13
N ASP A 186 -6.67 -5.20 4.74
CA ASP A 186 -5.30 -4.84 5.04
C ASP A 186 -4.93 -3.47 4.40
N GLU A 187 -5.47 -3.18 3.20
CA GLU A 187 -5.29 -1.87 2.53
C GLU A 187 -5.92 -0.73 3.33
N ILE A 188 -7.17 -0.89 3.79
CA ILE A 188 -7.86 0.15 4.58
C ILE A 188 -7.12 0.40 5.89
N GLU A 189 -6.72 -0.67 6.59
CA GLU A 189 -5.98 -0.57 7.85
C GLU A 189 -4.66 0.18 7.69
N GLN A 190 -3.92 -0.10 6.61
CA GLN A 190 -2.66 0.56 6.32
C GLN A 190 -2.85 2.01 5.84
N ALA A 191 -3.91 2.27 5.08
CA ALA A 191 -4.16 3.58 4.50
C ALA A 191 -4.68 4.59 5.52
N GLN A 192 -5.55 4.16 6.44
CA GLN A 192 -6.26 5.07 7.33
C GLN A 192 -5.33 5.81 8.28
N PHE A 193 -5.60 7.12 8.50
CA PHE A 193 -4.86 7.92 9.46
C PHE A 193 -5.14 7.43 10.89
N GLY A 194 -4.11 6.97 11.58
CA GLY A 194 -4.23 6.36 12.90
C GLY A 194 -3.32 6.96 13.98
N ALA A 195 -2.57 8.05 13.67
CA ALA A 195 -1.67 8.65 14.65
C ALA A 195 -2.45 9.29 15.80
N LYS A 196 -2.01 9.06 17.03
CA LYS A 196 -2.57 9.66 18.27
C LYS A 196 -1.76 10.84 18.76
N ALA A 197 -0.54 10.99 18.28
CA ALA A 197 0.34 12.11 18.58
C ALA A 197 1.32 12.32 17.42
N VAL A 198 1.91 13.50 17.37
CA VAL A 198 3.03 13.85 16.47
C VAL A 198 4.20 14.26 17.33
N GLU A 199 5.27 13.50 17.25
CA GLU A 199 6.50 13.76 17.99
C GLU A 199 7.17 15.07 17.53
N PRO A 200 8.05 15.67 18.35
CA PRO A 200 8.85 16.81 17.94
C PRO A 200 9.58 16.57 16.61
N HIS A 201 9.62 17.60 15.76
CA HIS A 201 10.32 17.58 14.46
C HIS A 201 9.93 16.39 13.56
N SER A 202 8.67 15.98 13.63
CA SER A 202 8.18 14.82 12.87
C SER A 202 6.90 15.13 12.09
N THR A 203 6.58 14.22 11.17
CA THR A 203 5.38 14.30 10.32
C THR A 203 4.60 12.99 10.41
N ALA A 204 3.32 13.09 10.76
CA ALA A 204 2.37 11.99 10.66
C ALA A 204 1.51 12.12 9.40
N ARG A 205 1.10 10.98 8.84
CA ARG A 205 0.34 10.92 7.60
C ARG A 205 -0.62 9.74 7.56
N GLY A 206 -1.61 9.83 6.70
CA GLY A 206 -2.56 8.76 6.40
C GLY A 206 -3.76 9.31 5.64
N PHE A 207 -4.69 8.46 5.29
CA PHE A 207 -5.89 8.86 4.56
C PHE A 207 -7.08 9.07 5.49
N LEU A 208 -7.86 10.09 5.18
CA LEU A 208 -9.21 10.32 5.68
C LEU A 208 -10.18 10.05 4.53
N PHE A 209 -11.17 9.20 4.74
CA PHE A 209 -12.13 8.82 3.71
C PHE A 209 -13.45 9.55 3.95
N PHE A 210 -13.82 10.46 3.05
CA PHE A 210 -15.06 11.21 3.17
C PHE A 210 -16.17 10.58 2.33
N ASP A 211 -17.34 10.41 2.92
CA ASP A 211 -18.54 9.98 2.19
C ASP A 211 -19.01 11.12 1.29
N ILE A 212 -18.91 10.93 -0.01
CA ILE A 212 -19.31 11.88 -1.05
C ILE A 212 -20.44 11.34 -1.94
N ALA A 213 -21.14 10.29 -1.47
CA ALA A 213 -22.29 9.77 -2.21
C ALA A 213 -23.26 10.92 -2.50
N ASP A 214 -23.74 10.97 -3.73
CA ASP A 214 -24.66 12.00 -4.24
C ASP A 214 -24.11 13.44 -4.30
N ILE A 215 -22.80 13.66 -4.08
CA ILE A 215 -22.15 14.97 -4.18
C ILE A 215 -21.27 15.03 -5.43
N SER A 216 -21.69 15.80 -6.42
CA SER A 216 -20.99 15.86 -7.72
C SER A 216 -19.62 16.54 -7.65
N ASN A 217 -19.50 17.62 -6.88
CA ASN A 217 -18.28 18.43 -6.76
C ASN A 217 -17.95 18.71 -5.30
N PRO A 218 -17.47 17.73 -4.53
CA PRO A 218 -17.30 17.85 -3.09
C PRO A 218 -16.24 18.87 -2.66
N LEU A 219 -15.30 19.23 -3.54
CA LEU A 219 -14.19 20.14 -3.24
C LEU A 219 -14.45 21.59 -3.63
N ALA A 220 -15.30 21.84 -4.64
CA ALA A 220 -15.56 23.20 -5.11
C ALA A 220 -16.29 24.03 -4.04
N GLY A 221 -15.67 25.15 -3.61
CA GLY A 221 -16.20 25.99 -2.53
C GLY A 221 -16.21 25.33 -1.16
N ALA A 222 -15.47 24.25 -0.98
CA ALA A 222 -15.38 23.53 0.28
C ALA A 222 -14.24 24.05 1.16
N ASN A 223 -14.38 23.87 2.47
CA ASN A 223 -13.34 24.11 3.46
C ASN A 223 -13.12 22.86 4.31
N PHE A 224 -11.85 22.49 4.47
CA PHE A 224 -11.45 21.45 5.42
C PHE A 224 -11.14 22.09 6.77
N TYR A 225 -11.65 21.49 7.84
CA TYR A 225 -11.40 21.91 9.22
C TYR A 225 -10.78 20.79 10.03
N LEU A 226 -9.83 21.16 10.90
CA LEU A 226 -9.30 20.27 11.92
C LEU A 226 -9.38 20.96 13.28
N MET A 227 -9.99 20.29 14.25
CA MET A 227 -10.19 20.76 15.62
C MET A 227 -9.71 19.69 16.61
N GLY A 228 -9.51 20.09 17.88
CA GLY A 228 -9.20 19.16 18.96
C GLY A 228 -7.74 18.72 19.02
N VAL A 229 -6.86 19.39 18.28
CA VAL A 229 -5.41 19.22 18.40
C VAL A 229 -4.94 19.89 19.69
N ARG A 230 -4.07 19.24 20.47
CA ARG A 230 -3.65 19.75 21.79
C ARG A 230 -2.13 19.78 21.92
N ASP A 231 -1.65 20.79 22.64
CA ASP A 231 -0.25 20.89 23.03
C ASP A 231 0.11 19.85 24.11
N ALA A 232 1.39 19.79 24.47
CA ALA A 232 1.90 18.89 25.52
C ALA A 232 1.32 19.19 26.93
N LYS A 233 0.74 20.37 27.14
CA LYS A 233 0.08 20.77 28.38
C LYS A 233 -1.41 20.42 28.40
N GLY A 234 -1.94 19.92 27.27
CA GLY A 234 -3.34 19.58 27.08
C GLY A 234 -4.22 20.74 26.65
N ASN A 235 -3.65 21.93 26.37
CA ASN A 235 -4.42 23.05 25.83
C ASN A 235 -4.77 22.75 24.38
N GLU A 236 -6.01 23.01 23.99
CA GLU A 236 -6.44 22.88 22.61
C GLU A 236 -5.90 24.03 21.77
N LEU A 237 -5.28 23.69 20.65
CA LEU A 237 -4.83 24.67 19.66
C LEU A 237 -6.04 25.28 18.96
N MET A 238 -5.89 26.47 18.39
CA MET A 238 -6.89 27.02 17.49
C MET A 238 -7.17 26.01 16.36
N TYR A 239 -8.38 26.00 15.81
CA TYR A 239 -8.71 25.14 14.68
C TYR A 239 -7.93 25.55 13.44
N PHE A 240 -7.62 24.57 12.62
CA PHE A 240 -7.04 24.79 11.29
C PHE A 240 -8.16 24.86 10.25
N GLU A 241 -7.98 25.69 9.24
CA GLU A 241 -8.93 25.86 8.14
C GLU A 241 -8.21 25.91 6.80
N ILE A 242 -8.53 24.99 5.91
CA ILE A 242 -7.94 24.91 4.57
C ILE A 242 -9.05 25.08 3.53
N PRO A 243 -9.14 26.22 2.83
CA PRO A 243 -9.99 26.36 1.66
C PRO A 243 -9.52 25.41 0.56
N MET A 244 -10.43 24.57 0.03
CA MET A 244 -10.07 23.60 -1.00
C MET A 244 -9.74 24.23 -2.36
N GLU A 245 -10.06 25.49 -2.57
CA GLU A 245 -9.57 26.29 -3.71
C GLU A 245 -8.04 26.33 -3.78
N LYS A 246 -7.33 26.25 -2.65
CA LYS A 246 -5.87 26.16 -2.64
C LYS A 246 -5.38 24.90 -3.38
N TYR A 247 -6.11 23.78 -3.26
CA TYR A 247 -5.84 22.56 -4.00
C TYR A 247 -6.26 22.68 -5.47
N LEU A 248 -7.49 23.14 -5.72
CA LEU A 248 -8.06 23.20 -7.07
C LEU A 248 -7.33 24.16 -8.00
N SER A 249 -6.81 25.28 -7.47
CA SER A 249 -6.07 26.28 -8.25
C SER A 249 -4.58 25.99 -8.38
N ALA A 250 -4.06 24.97 -7.69
CA ALA A 250 -2.66 24.61 -7.79
C ALA A 250 -2.32 24.05 -9.17
N PRO A 251 -1.17 24.43 -9.79
CA PRO A 251 -0.71 23.79 -11.01
C PRO A 251 -0.58 22.29 -10.81
N GLU A 252 -0.94 21.50 -11.82
CA GLU A 252 -0.92 20.03 -11.78
C GLU A 252 0.46 19.47 -11.36
N ALA A 253 1.55 20.15 -11.79
CA ALA A 253 2.92 19.83 -11.39
C ALA A 253 3.23 20.02 -9.88
N LYS A 254 2.37 20.70 -9.12
CA LYS A 254 2.49 20.90 -7.67
C LYS A 254 1.51 20.05 -6.87
N ARG A 255 0.71 19.23 -7.54
CA ARG A 255 -0.14 18.22 -6.90
C ARG A 255 0.72 16.96 -6.79
N PRO A 256 1.27 16.64 -5.61
CA PRO A 256 2.18 15.52 -5.42
C PRO A 256 1.51 14.18 -5.72
#